data_bbd284b3292d6af851be7f4234ac48e9
#
_entry.id   bbd284b3292d6af851be7f4234ac48e9
#
_cell.length_a   1.000
_cell.length_b   1.000
_cell.length_c   1.000
_cell.angle_alpha   90.00
_cell.angle_beta   90.00
_cell.angle_gamma   90.00
#
_symmetry.space_group_name_H-M   'P 1'
#
loop_
_entity.id
_entity.type
_entity.pdbx_description
1 polymer ?
#
loop_
_entity_poly.entity_id
_entity_poly.type
_entity_poly.pdbx_seq_one_letter_code
_entity_poly.pdbx_strand_id
1 'polypeptide(L)'
;PCLARLKASKLTILLSLSSLVPTTTSNMAFRSKLEEKVADLLVDLGVKYEYETTRVRYIIQHVYTPDFVLPNGVVLECKGYWEPADRRKIRAVKELHPYLDLRMVFQAPFNKISKKSKTTYAKWCDKHDIPWTSFQNIPIDWLL
;
A
#
# COMPACT_ATOMS: atom_id res chain seq x y z
N PRO A 1 -24.43 -15.51 21.15
CA PRO A 1 -23.96 -15.72 22.53
C PRO A 1 -22.51 -15.27 22.75
N CYS A 2 -22.00 -14.26 22.08
CA CYS A 2 -20.60 -13.81 22.21
C CYS A 2 -20.43 -12.37 22.72
N LEU A 3 -21.52 -11.71 23.09
CA LEU A 3 -21.53 -10.29 23.54
C LEU A 3 -21.65 -10.10 25.05
N ALA A 4 -21.79 -11.17 25.82
CA ALA A 4 -22.01 -11.08 27.28
C ALA A 4 -20.71 -11.17 28.13
N ARG A 5 -19.54 -11.42 27.54
CA ARG A 5 -18.28 -11.61 28.30
C ARG A 5 -17.39 -10.38 28.44
N LEU A 6 -17.73 -9.26 27.79
CA LEU A 6 -16.91 -8.05 27.79
C LEU A 6 -17.29 -7.00 28.85
N LYS A 7 -18.33 -7.25 29.65
CA LYS A 7 -18.80 -6.26 30.67
C LYS A 7 -18.26 -6.48 32.08
N ALA A 8 -17.60 -7.61 32.37
CA ALA A 8 -17.15 -7.92 33.74
C ALA A 8 -15.71 -7.54 34.06
N SER A 9 -14.89 -7.19 33.09
CA SER A 9 -13.45 -6.87 33.33
C SER A 9 -13.12 -5.39 33.49
N LYS A 10 -14.11 -4.51 33.38
CA LYS A 10 -13.89 -3.05 33.52
C LYS A 10 -13.97 -2.51 34.94
N LEU A 11 -14.36 -3.31 35.93
CA LEU A 11 -14.59 -2.81 37.29
C LEU A 11 -13.45 -3.10 38.28
N THR A 12 -12.45 -3.89 37.91
CA THR A 12 -11.38 -4.30 38.85
C THR A 12 -10.08 -3.53 38.66
N ILE A 13 -9.99 -2.60 37.69
CA ILE A 13 -8.74 -1.84 37.42
C ILE A 13 -8.75 -0.45 38.09
N LEU A 14 -9.83 -0.08 38.79
CA LEU A 14 -10.02 1.28 39.33
C LEU A 14 -9.45 1.51 40.75
N LEU A 15 -8.71 0.57 41.37
CA LEU A 15 -8.33 0.71 42.77
C LEU A 15 -6.83 0.65 43.09
N SER A 16 -5.92 0.88 42.14
CA SER A 16 -4.47 0.93 42.50
C SER A 16 -3.63 1.93 41.71
N LEU A 17 -4.10 3.16 41.51
CA LEU A 17 -3.27 4.22 40.91
C LEU A 17 -3.39 5.53 41.67
N SER A 18 -2.99 5.51 42.93
CA SER A 18 -2.58 6.72 43.64
C SER A 18 -1.06 6.85 43.52
N SER A 19 -0.62 8.01 43.03
CA SER A 19 0.75 8.51 42.93
C SER A 19 1.49 8.21 41.62
N LEU A 20 1.39 9.17 40.73
CA LEU A 20 2.51 9.76 39.98
C LEU A 20 1.94 10.74 38.94
N VAL A 21 2.04 12.02 39.20
CA VAL A 21 1.78 13.09 38.25
C VAL A 21 2.89 13.01 37.19
N PRO A 22 2.63 12.80 35.92
CA PRO A 22 3.64 12.99 34.90
C PRO A 22 3.58 14.41 34.38
N THR A 23 4.48 15.23 34.85
CA THR A 23 4.97 16.41 34.15
C THR A 23 5.63 15.97 32.87
N THR A 24 5.00 16.17 31.75
CA THR A 24 5.72 16.42 30.50
C THR A 24 4.75 17.09 29.51
N THR A 25 4.65 18.40 29.60
CA THR A 25 4.34 19.27 28.48
C THR A 25 5.53 19.22 27.51
N SER A 26 5.72 18.14 26.78
CA SER A 26 6.50 18.18 25.57
C SER A 26 5.62 18.85 24.50
N ASN A 27 6.20 19.76 23.76
CA ASN A 27 5.59 20.53 22.68
C ASN A 27 5.23 19.57 21.53
N MET A 28 4.22 18.71 21.74
CA MET A 28 3.74 17.76 20.74
C MET A 28 2.80 18.49 19.79
N ALA A 29 3.21 18.63 18.55
CA ALA A 29 2.37 19.18 17.50
C ALA A 29 1.38 18.11 17.05
N PHE A 30 0.12 18.23 17.46
CA PHE A 30 -0.97 17.40 16.94
C PHE A 30 -1.25 17.73 15.47
N ARG A 31 -1.66 16.75 14.69
CA ARG A 31 -1.98 16.92 13.25
C ARG A 31 -3.33 17.59 13.02
N SER A 32 -4.22 17.51 13.99
CA SER A 32 -5.56 18.09 13.89
C SER A 32 -6.02 18.69 15.21
N LYS A 33 -6.95 19.67 15.13
CA LYS A 33 -7.62 20.25 16.30
C LYS A 33 -8.50 19.24 17.06
N LEU A 34 -8.91 18.15 16.41
CA LEU A 34 -9.66 17.09 17.07
C LEU A 34 -8.73 16.28 17.99
N GLU A 35 -7.55 15.93 17.51
CA GLU A 35 -6.56 15.22 18.30
C GLU A 35 -6.12 16.03 19.53
N GLU A 36 -5.92 17.34 19.36
CA GLU A 36 -5.63 18.26 20.46
C GLU A 36 -6.73 18.22 21.54
N LYS A 37 -8.00 18.37 21.14
CA LYS A 37 -9.14 18.28 22.05
C LYS A 37 -9.27 16.94 22.77
N VAL A 38 -8.95 15.84 22.06
CA VAL A 38 -8.96 14.50 22.68
C VAL A 38 -7.81 14.38 23.69
N ALA A 39 -6.63 14.91 23.37
CA ALA A 39 -5.49 14.92 24.28
C ALA A 39 -5.80 15.72 25.55
N ASP A 40 -6.41 16.92 25.42
CA ASP A 40 -6.85 17.74 26.55
C ASP A 40 -7.84 16.97 27.44
N LEU A 41 -8.84 16.32 26.85
CA LEU A 41 -9.79 15.49 27.58
C LEU A 41 -9.10 14.34 28.34
N LEU A 42 -8.12 13.67 27.71
CA LEU A 42 -7.36 12.60 28.38
C LEU A 42 -6.56 13.13 29.57
N VAL A 43 -5.97 14.32 29.42
CA VAL A 43 -5.27 15.00 30.52
C VAL A 43 -6.23 15.35 31.65
N ASP A 44 -7.37 15.95 31.35
CA ASP A 44 -8.37 16.35 32.33
C ASP A 44 -8.92 15.13 33.12
N LEU A 45 -9.00 13.97 32.47
CA LEU A 45 -9.41 12.71 33.08
C LEU A 45 -8.27 11.97 33.81
N GLY A 46 -7.04 12.51 33.80
CA GLY A 46 -5.87 11.85 34.37
C GLY A 46 -5.43 10.57 33.63
N VAL A 47 -5.84 10.41 32.36
CA VAL A 47 -5.50 9.25 31.54
C VAL A 47 -4.16 9.46 30.85
N LYS A 48 -3.21 8.57 31.11
CA LYS A 48 -1.92 8.58 30.39
C LYS A 48 -2.11 8.08 28.97
N TYR A 49 -1.50 8.74 28.01
CA TYR A 49 -1.52 8.33 26.62
C TYR A 49 -0.14 8.48 25.96
N GLU A 50 0.03 7.77 24.87
CA GLU A 50 1.14 7.96 23.95
C GLU A 50 0.55 8.42 22.61
N TYR A 51 1.16 9.43 22.00
CA TYR A 51 0.71 9.97 20.74
C TYR A 51 1.63 9.54 19.60
N GLU A 52 1.08 8.81 18.62
CA GLU A 52 1.77 8.33 17.40
C GLU A 52 3.07 7.55 17.63
N THR A 53 3.28 6.95 18.80
CA THR A 53 4.47 6.14 19.10
C THR A 53 4.35 4.71 18.63
N THR A 54 3.14 4.16 18.67
CA THR A 54 2.87 2.77 18.30
C THR A 54 2.73 2.60 16.80
N ARG A 55 3.47 1.66 16.24
CA ARG A 55 3.41 1.29 14.83
C ARG A 55 2.90 -0.13 14.67
N VAL A 56 1.76 -0.30 14.02
CA VAL A 56 1.16 -1.60 13.73
C VAL A 56 1.25 -1.87 12.24
N ARG A 57 1.85 -3.00 11.88
CA ARG A 57 1.89 -3.45 10.48
C ARG A 57 0.58 -4.11 10.12
N TYR A 58 0.05 -3.79 8.94
CA TYR A 58 -1.12 -4.46 8.38
C TYR A 58 -0.87 -4.79 6.91
N ILE A 59 -1.53 -5.82 6.42
CA ILE A 59 -1.42 -6.30 5.04
C ILE A 59 -2.76 -6.10 4.36
N ILE A 60 -2.73 -5.50 3.17
CA ILE A 60 -3.89 -5.40 2.29
C ILE A 60 -3.69 -6.39 1.15
N GLN A 61 -4.65 -7.28 0.95
CA GLN A 61 -4.64 -8.20 -0.18
C GLN A 61 -5.37 -7.54 -1.37
N HIS A 62 -4.71 -7.58 -2.52
CA HIS A 62 -5.27 -7.15 -3.80
C HIS A 62 -5.31 -8.33 -4.76
N VAL A 63 -6.32 -8.35 -5.62
CA VAL A 63 -6.43 -9.31 -6.72
C VAL A 63 -5.99 -8.63 -8.01
N TYR A 64 -5.14 -9.30 -8.77
CA TYR A 64 -4.73 -8.89 -10.11
C TYR A 64 -5.46 -9.74 -11.15
N THR A 65 -6.12 -9.08 -12.08
CA THR A 65 -6.75 -9.71 -13.23
C THR A 65 -6.03 -9.20 -14.47
N PRO A 66 -5.32 -10.05 -15.23
CA PRO A 66 -4.66 -9.64 -16.47
C PRO A 66 -5.66 -9.36 -17.58
N ASP A 67 -5.25 -8.56 -18.58
CA ASP A 67 -6.10 -8.28 -19.73
C ASP A 67 -6.30 -9.51 -20.62
N PHE A 68 -5.22 -10.28 -20.89
CA PHE A 68 -5.29 -11.50 -21.68
C PHE A 68 -4.41 -12.61 -21.11
N VAL A 69 -4.92 -13.85 -21.17
CA VAL A 69 -4.15 -15.06 -20.92
C VAL A 69 -4.22 -15.91 -22.19
N LEU A 70 -3.08 -16.18 -22.80
CA LEU A 70 -2.99 -16.93 -24.05
C LEU A 70 -2.87 -18.43 -23.81
N PRO A 71 -3.24 -19.28 -24.78
CA PRO A 71 -3.16 -20.74 -24.65
C PRO A 71 -1.73 -21.27 -24.37
N ASN A 72 -0.69 -20.55 -24.82
CA ASN A 72 0.72 -20.87 -24.56
C ASN A 72 1.19 -20.46 -23.15
N GLY A 73 0.27 -19.93 -22.30
CA GLY A 73 0.59 -19.49 -20.94
C GLY A 73 1.12 -18.06 -20.83
N VAL A 74 1.33 -17.36 -21.93
CA VAL A 74 1.72 -15.96 -21.93
C VAL A 74 0.56 -15.10 -21.42
N VAL A 75 0.88 -14.16 -20.52
CA VAL A 75 -0.06 -13.19 -19.98
C VAL A 75 0.27 -11.81 -20.53
N LEU A 76 -0.68 -11.19 -21.22
CA LEU A 76 -0.52 -9.86 -21.77
C LEU A 76 -1.26 -8.81 -20.93
N GLU A 77 -0.57 -7.76 -20.57
CA GLU A 77 -1.14 -6.55 -19.98
C GLU A 77 -0.96 -5.37 -20.93
N CYS A 78 -2.05 -4.72 -21.30
CA CYS A 78 -2.09 -3.65 -22.29
C CYS A 78 -2.20 -2.28 -21.62
N LYS A 79 -1.37 -1.32 -22.01
CA LYS A 79 -1.39 0.03 -21.44
C LYS A 79 -1.25 1.12 -22.51
N GLY A 80 -2.23 2.02 -22.56
CA GLY A 80 -2.11 3.31 -23.24
C GLY A 80 -1.38 4.30 -22.34
N TYR A 81 -2.01 4.68 -21.23
CA TYR A 81 -1.41 5.46 -20.16
C TYR A 81 -1.09 4.57 -18.96
N TRP A 82 0.12 4.72 -18.39
CA TRP A 82 0.61 3.84 -17.33
C TRP A 82 0.88 4.60 -16.03
N GLU A 83 -0.06 4.55 -15.12
CA GLU A 83 -0.01 5.28 -13.86
C GLU A 83 1.02 4.70 -12.87
N PRO A 84 1.49 5.51 -11.90
CA PRO A 84 2.37 5.02 -10.83
C PRO A 84 1.78 3.85 -10.04
N ALA A 85 0.46 3.84 -9.82
CA ALA A 85 -0.23 2.75 -9.12
C ALA A 85 -0.17 1.44 -9.92
N ASP A 86 -0.37 1.51 -11.25
CA ASP A 86 -0.25 0.33 -12.12
C ASP A 86 1.16 -0.25 -12.11
N ARG A 87 2.20 0.60 -12.18
CA ARG A 87 3.58 0.15 -12.12
C ARG A 87 3.91 -0.56 -10.81
N ARG A 88 3.42 -0.03 -9.67
CA ARG A 88 3.56 -0.70 -8.36
C ARG A 88 2.86 -2.05 -8.35
N LYS A 89 1.64 -2.11 -8.90
CA LYS A 89 0.86 -3.35 -9.03
C LYS A 89 1.61 -4.40 -9.84
N ILE A 90 2.05 -4.06 -11.05
CA ILE A 90 2.76 -4.99 -11.95
C ILE A 90 4.06 -5.49 -11.31
N ARG A 91 4.82 -4.60 -10.65
CA ARG A 91 6.03 -5.01 -9.92
C ARG A 91 5.71 -5.99 -8.80
N ALA A 92 4.69 -5.71 -7.98
CA ALA A 92 4.28 -6.60 -6.89
C ALA A 92 3.81 -7.97 -7.42
N VAL A 93 3.05 -7.99 -8.52
CA VAL A 93 2.63 -9.24 -9.19
C VAL A 93 3.83 -10.04 -9.63
N LYS A 94 4.81 -9.41 -10.30
CA LYS A 94 6.02 -10.08 -10.78
C LYS A 94 6.88 -10.63 -9.63
N GLU A 95 7.02 -9.88 -8.54
CA GLU A 95 7.76 -10.29 -7.33
C GLU A 95 7.08 -11.48 -6.63
N LEU A 96 5.75 -11.48 -6.51
CA LEU A 96 4.98 -12.55 -5.85
C LEU A 96 4.76 -13.78 -6.73
N HIS A 97 4.75 -13.60 -8.04
CA HIS A 97 4.48 -14.64 -9.04
C HIS A 97 5.58 -14.68 -10.12
N PRO A 98 6.83 -15.01 -9.77
CA PRO A 98 7.95 -14.98 -10.72
C PRO A 98 7.79 -15.98 -11.88
N TYR A 99 6.96 -17.01 -11.70
CA TYR A 99 6.63 -18.01 -12.73
C TYR A 99 5.61 -17.51 -13.76
N LEU A 100 4.95 -16.36 -13.51
CA LEU A 100 3.98 -15.79 -14.44
C LEU A 100 4.71 -15.13 -15.61
N ASP A 101 4.48 -15.62 -16.83
CA ASP A 101 5.05 -15.03 -18.05
C ASP A 101 4.24 -13.78 -18.44
N LEU A 102 4.42 -12.74 -17.63
CA LEU A 102 3.75 -11.45 -17.79
C LEU A 102 4.54 -10.57 -18.74
N ARG A 103 3.91 -10.14 -19.82
CA ARG A 103 4.47 -9.29 -20.86
C ARG A 103 3.60 -8.05 -21.07
N MET A 104 4.25 -6.90 -21.29
CA MET A 104 3.57 -5.62 -21.46
C MET A 104 3.40 -5.25 -22.92
N VAL A 105 2.19 -4.82 -23.29
CA VAL A 105 1.91 -4.25 -24.62
C VAL A 105 1.53 -2.79 -24.46
N PHE A 106 2.31 -1.89 -25.04
CA PHE A 106 2.10 -0.45 -24.92
C PHE A 106 1.61 0.18 -26.23
N GLN A 107 0.73 1.16 -26.10
CA GLN A 107 0.41 2.04 -27.21
C GLN A 107 1.60 2.94 -27.58
N ALA A 108 2.32 3.45 -26.56
CA ALA A 108 3.45 4.37 -26.73
C ALA A 108 4.56 4.04 -25.71
N PRO A 109 5.40 3.01 -25.96
CA PRO A 109 6.38 2.49 -24.98
C PRO A 109 7.47 3.52 -24.61
N PHE A 110 7.69 4.53 -25.44
CA PHE A 110 8.71 5.55 -25.20
C PHE A 110 8.18 6.78 -24.44
N ASN A 111 6.91 6.77 -24.04
CA ASN A 111 6.38 7.77 -23.12
C ASN A 111 7.12 7.72 -21.80
N LYS A 112 7.38 8.90 -21.22
CA LYS A 112 8.02 9.04 -19.91
C LYS A 112 7.06 8.63 -18.78
N ILE A 113 7.59 7.99 -17.73
CA ILE A 113 6.80 7.60 -16.55
C ILE A 113 6.27 8.80 -15.74
N SER A 114 6.84 9.98 -15.93
CA SER A 114 6.36 11.28 -15.43
C SER A 114 7.01 12.42 -16.19
N LYS A 115 6.45 13.65 -16.10
CA LYS A 115 6.97 14.84 -16.77
C LYS A 115 8.44 15.14 -16.42
N LYS A 116 8.85 14.86 -15.19
CA LYS A 116 10.22 15.13 -14.69
C LYS A 116 11.19 13.97 -14.89
N SER A 117 10.71 12.79 -15.30
CA SER A 117 11.55 11.60 -15.44
C SER A 117 12.19 11.51 -16.82
N LYS A 118 13.42 10.96 -16.85
CA LYS A 118 14.08 10.52 -18.10
C LYS A 118 13.76 9.05 -18.44
N THR A 119 13.12 8.32 -17.52
CA THR A 119 12.74 6.92 -17.70
C THR A 119 11.46 6.81 -18.52
N THR A 120 11.49 6.01 -19.57
CA THR A 120 10.31 5.65 -20.37
C THR A 120 9.66 4.38 -19.83
N TYR A 121 8.45 4.04 -20.32
CA TYR A 121 7.78 2.77 -20.02
C TYR A 121 8.68 1.57 -20.37
N ALA A 122 9.24 1.58 -21.57
CA ALA A 122 10.20 0.60 -22.04
C ALA A 122 11.38 0.42 -21.07
N LYS A 123 12.11 1.50 -20.77
CA LYS A 123 13.24 1.48 -19.83
C LYS A 123 12.85 1.03 -18.43
N TRP A 124 11.62 1.31 -18.01
CA TRP A 124 11.14 0.85 -16.73
C TRP A 124 10.94 -0.67 -16.75
N CYS A 125 10.36 -1.22 -17.81
CA CYS A 125 10.21 -2.66 -18.00
C CYS A 125 11.56 -3.37 -18.07
N ASP A 126 12.53 -2.85 -18.85
CA ASP A 126 13.89 -3.39 -18.94
C ASP A 126 14.55 -3.47 -17.56
N LYS A 127 14.39 -2.42 -16.73
CA LYS A 127 14.93 -2.39 -15.36
C LYS A 127 14.33 -3.45 -14.44
N HIS A 128 13.12 -3.92 -14.73
CA HIS A 128 12.38 -4.88 -13.89
C HIS A 128 12.25 -6.26 -14.54
N ASP A 129 13.03 -6.53 -15.60
CA ASP A 129 13.03 -7.80 -16.34
C ASP A 129 11.63 -8.23 -16.79
N ILE A 130 10.84 -7.25 -17.29
CA ILE A 130 9.50 -7.49 -17.82
C ILE A 130 9.56 -7.32 -19.35
N PRO A 131 9.27 -8.37 -20.14
CA PRO A 131 9.19 -8.26 -21.58
C PRO A 131 8.12 -7.26 -21.98
N TRP A 132 8.41 -6.46 -23.00
CA TRP A 132 7.49 -5.45 -23.49
C TRP A 132 7.55 -5.29 -25.00
N THR A 133 6.50 -4.78 -25.59
CA THR A 133 6.42 -4.41 -27.00
C THR A 133 5.47 -3.26 -27.23
N SER A 134 5.49 -2.67 -28.43
CA SER A 134 4.39 -1.83 -28.90
C SER A 134 3.29 -2.70 -29.51
N PHE A 135 2.04 -2.25 -29.45
CA PHE A 135 0.92 -3.03 -30.03
C PHE A 135 1.03 -3.23 -31.55
N GLN A 136 1.79 -2.36 -32.25
CA GLN A 136 2.02 -2.48 -33.68
C GLN A 136 3.04 -3.57 -34.05
N ASN A 137 3.86 -4.00 -33.09
CA ASN A 137 5.01 -4.89 -33.31
C ASN A 137 5.00 -6.08 -32.33
N ILE A 138 3.83 -6.64 -32.03
CA ILE A 138 3.75 -7.81 -31.15
C ILE A 138 4.43 -8.99 -31.87
N PRO A 139 5.50 -9.59 -31.29
CA PRO A 139 6.17 -10.72 -31.89
C PRO A 139 5.23 -11.92 -32.01
N ILE A 140 5.27 -12.62 -33.13
CA ILE A 140 4.39 -13.76 -33.40
C ILE A 140 4.60 -14.92 -32.40
N ASP A 141 5.83 -15.09 -31.92
CA ASP A 141 6.21 -16.08 -30.90
C ASP A 141 5.64 -15.77 -29.52
N TRP A 142 5.06 -14.55 -29.31
CA TRP A 142 4.29 -14.26 -28.11
C TRP A 142 2.88 -14.79 -28.18
N LEU A 143 2.37 -14.98 -29.39
CA LEU A 143 0.96 -15.26 -29.65
C LEU A 143 0.69 -16.74 -29.93
N LEU A 144 1.71 -17.51 -30.30
CA LEU A 144 1.61 -18.92 -30.74
C LEU A 144 2.26 -19.89 -29.77
#